data_80db1f1f03ebe5e2b81a8f19ad9751b8
#
_entry.id   80db1f1f03ebe5e2b81a8f19ad9751b8
#
_cell.length_a   1.000
_cell.length_b   1.000
_cell.length_c   1.000
_cell.angle_alpha   90.00
_cell.angle_beta   90.00
_cell.angle_gamma   90.00
#
_symmetry.space_group_name_H-M   'P 1'
#
loop_
_entity.id
_entity.type
_entity.pdbx_description
1 polymer ?
#
loop_
_entity_poly.entity_id
_entity_poly.type
_entity_poly.pdbx_seq_one_letter_code
_entity_poly.pdbx_strand_id
1 'polypeptide(L)'
;LILLMITVMVGYLMGTLFFNKYNYRFLLENQMIEIIWTIAPAVTLIFIALPSLQLLYLLDEINNPMISMKSIGHQWYWSYEYSDFKKLEFDSYMIPTNEMKIDNFRLLDVDNRTILPYNSQIRMLVTAADVIHSWTIPALSVKIDATPGRLNQISFLMNRA
;
A
#
# COMPACT_ATOMS: atom_id res chain seq x y z
N LEU A 1 -10.84 -5.92 11.74
CA LEU A 1 -11.57 -6.60 12.82
C LEU A 1 -11.67 -5.73 14.09
N ILE A 2 -10.55 -5.25 14.67
CA ILE A 2 -10.53 -4.46 15.93
C ILE A 2 -11.40 -3.20 15.83
N LEU A 3 -11.28 -2.41 14.77
CA LEU A 3 -12.09 -1.22 14.54
C LEU A 3 -13.59 -1.57 14.47
N LEU A 4 -13.95 -2.67 13.82
CA LEU A 4 -15.32 -3.12 13.74
C LEU A 4 -15.88 -3.47 15.13
N MET A 5 -15.11 -4.19 15.96
CA MET A 5 -15.50 -4.52 17.33
C MET A 5 -15.74 -3.26 18.18
N ILE A 6 -14.86 -2.27 18.08
CA ILE A 6 -15.00 -0.97 18.78
C ILE A 6 -16.27 -0.25 18.31
N THR A 7 -16.50 -0.18 17.01
CA THR A 7 -17.68 0.48 16.42
C THR A 7 -18.97 -0.17 16.88
N VAL A 8 -19.03 -1.50 16.86
CA VAL A 8 -20.21 -2.25 17.33
C VAL A 8 -20.44 -2.03 18.82
N MET A 9 -19.39 -2.07 19.64
CA MET A 9 -19.47 -1.82 21.08
C MET A 9 -20.01 -0.41 21.37
N VAL A 10 -19.44 0.62 20.73
CA VAL A 10 -19.90 2.01 20.92
C VAL A 10 -21.33 2.19 20.42
N GLY A 11 -21.67 1.65 19.27
CA GLY A 11 -23.02 1.68 18.72
C GLY A 11 -24.06 0.99 19.64
N TYR A 12 -23.68 -0.15 20.21
CA TYR A 12 -24.52 -0.85 21.20
C TYR A 12 -24.74 0.02 22.46
N LEU A 13 -23.67 0.57 23.04
CA LEU A 13 -23.77 1.43 24.23
C LEU A 13 -24.63 2.67 23.94
N MET A 14 -24.43 3.34 22.80
CA MET A 14 -25.26 4.48 22.41
C MET A 14 -26.73 4.08 22.21
N GLY A 15 -26.99 2.93 21.60
CA GLY A 15 -28.35 2.40 21.41
C GLY A 15 -29.04 2.14 22.73
N THR A 16 -28.34 1.59 23.73
CA THR A 16 -28.93 1.33 25.06
C THR A 16 -29.39 2.60 25.77
N LEU A 17 -28.78 3.77 25.48
CA LEU A 17 -29.17 5.06 26.07
C LEU A 17 -30.61 5.47 25.69
N PHE A 18 -31.09 5.08 24.49
CA PHE A 18 -32.47 5.38 24.08
C PHE A 18 -33.52 4.57 24.83
N PHE A 19 -33.15 3.39 25.32
CA PHE A 19 -34.06 2.49 26.01
C PHE A 19 -33.91 2.50 27.55
N ASN A 20 -32.82 3.09 28.02
CA ASN A 20 -32.50 3.15 29.46
C ASN A 20 -33.31 4.26 30.14
N LYS A 21 -34.03 3.92 31.19
CA LYS A 21 -34.82 4.83 32.01
C LYS A 21 -34.13 5.31 33.28
N TYR A 22 -32.94 4.76 33.58
CA TYR A 22 -32.18 5.09 34.79
C TYR A 22 -31.19 6.23 34.49
N ASN A 23 -31.28 7.31 35.28
CA ASN A 23 -30.39 8.44 35.23
C ASN A 23 -29.68 8.65 36.55
N TYR A 24 -28.36 8.74 36.51
CA TYR A 24 -27.57 9.10 37.67
C TYR A 24 -27.00 10.52 37.48
N ARG A 25 -27.67 11.52 38.05
CA ARG A 25 -27.36 12.95 37.86
C ARG A 25 -26.12 13.42 38.64
N PHE A 26 -25.68 12.66 39.63
CA PHE A 26 -24.57 13.02 40.53
C PHE A 26 -23.24 12.38 40.16
N LEU A 27 -23.18 11.63 39.05
CA LEU A 27 -21.95 11.08 38.53
C LEU A 27 -21.18 12.17 37.79
N LEU A 28 -20.25 12.82 38.48
CA LEU A 28 -19.39 13.89 37.92
C LEU A 28 -18.04 13.38 37.47
N GLU A 29 -17.52 12.33 38.12
CA GLU A 29 -16.22 11.71 37.81
C GLU A 29 -16.22 10.22 38.20
N ASN A 30 -15.36 9.44 37.56
CA ASN A 30 -15.10 8.05 37.97
C ASN A 30 -13.69 7.64 37.57
N GLN A 31 -12.76 7.79 38.53
CA GLN A 31 -11.33 7.51 38.37
C GLN A 31 -11.04 6.10 37.83
N MET A 32 -11.77 5.08 38.28
CA MET A 32 -11.56 3.69 37.84
C MET A 32 -11.85 3.51 36.35
N ILE A 33 -12.97 4.06 35.87
CA ILE A 33 -13.33 3.98 34.45
C ILE A 33 -12.35 4.79 33.60
N GLU A 34 -11.92 5.94 34.08
CA GLU A 34 -10.94 6.79 33.38
C GLU A 34 -9.60 6.08 33.19
N ILE A 35 -9.12 5.38 34.21
CA ILE A 35 -7.91 4.56 34.12
C ILE A 35 -8.11 3.42 33.10
N ILE A 36 -9.26 2.73 33.15
CA ILE A 36 -9.53 1.61 32.24
C ILE A 36 -9.56 2.08 30.79
N TRP A 37 -10.30 3.15 30.46
CA TRP A 37 -10.37 3.59 29.09
C TRP A 37 -9.09 4.26 28.57
N THR A 38 -8.20 4.68 29.44
CA THR A 38 -6.86 5.18 29.09
C THR A 38 -5.89 4.03 28.81
N ILE A 39 -5.87 3.02 29.68
CA ILE A 39 -4.94 1.89 29.57
C ILE A 39 -5.37 0.92 28.47
N ALA A 40 -6.64 0.59 28.33
CA ALA A 40 -7.12 -0.39 27.37
C ALA A 40 -6.79 -0.01 25.90
N PRO A 41 -6.99 1.23 25.43
CA PRO A 41 -6.53 1.65 24.10
C PRO A 41 -5.02 1.58 23.93
N ALA A 42 -4.24 1.95 24.95
CA ALA A 42 -2.78 1.88 24.88
C ALA A 42 -2.29 0.43 24.70
N VAL A 43 -2.83 -0.50 25.48
CA VAL A 43 -2.53 -1.94 25.33
C VAL A 43 -2.95 -2.46 23.96
N THR A 44 -4.13 -2.08 23.48
CA THR A 44 -4.63 -2.46 22.15
C THR A 44 -3.69 -1.97 21.04
N LEU A 45 -3.19 -0.73 21.14
CA LEU A 45 -2.24 -0.18 20.17
C LEU A 45 -0.92 -0.94 20.16
N ILE A 46 -0.40 -1.37 21.33
CA ILE A 46 0.81 -2.20 21.41
C ILE A 46 0.60 -3.52 20.67
N PHE A 47 -0.53 -4.19 20.90
CA PHE A 47 -0.85 -5.45 20.21
C PHE A 47 -1.02 -5.29 18.68
N ILE A 48 -1.39 -4.11 18.20
CA ILE A 48 -1.45 -3.81 16.76
C ILE A 48 -0.05 -3.47 16.23
N ALA A 49 0.73 -2.70 16.99
CA ALA A 49 2.04 -2.21 16.56
C ALA A 49 3.06 -3.35 16.35
N LEU A 50 3.10 -4.34 17.24
CA LEU A 50 4.06 -5.44 17.15
C LEU A 50 3.97 -6.21 15.81
N PRO A 51 2.81 -6.77 15.42
CA PRO A 51 2.71 -7.45 14.13
C PRO A 51 2.84 -6.49 12.93
N SER A 52 2.45 -5.23 13.07
CA SER A 52 2.62 -4.22 12.02
C SER A 52 4.10 -3.94 11.73
N LEU A 53 4.92 -3.80 12.77
CA LEU A 53 6.38 -3.65 12.64
C LEU A 53 7.02 -4.90 12.02
N GLN A 54 6.58 -6.09 12.44
CA GLN A 54 7.08 -7.33 11.84
C GLN A 54 6.78 -7.41 10.34
N LEU A 55 5.58 -7.04 9.92
CA LEU A 55 5.21 -6.97 8.50
C LEU A 55 6.04 -5.94 7.74
N LEU A 56 6.34 -4.79 8.35
CA LEU A 56 7.19 -3.77 7.74
C LEU A 56 8.60 -4.31 7.46
N TYR A 57 9.22 -5.02 8.41
CA TYR A 57 10.52 -5.65 8.18
C TYR A 57 10.48 -6.73 7.10
N LEU A 58 9.42 -7.54 7.04
CA LEU A 58 9.24 -8.56 6.00
C LEU A 58 9.06 -7.97 4.60
N LEU A 59 8.47 -6.77 4.49
CA LEU A 59 8.33 -6.07 3.21
C LEU A 59 9.68 -5.56 2.67
N ASP A 60 10.59 -5.17 3.56
CA ASP A 60 11.93 -4.71 3.19
C ASP A 60 12.90 -5.86 2.87
N GLU A 61 12.56 -7.08 3.24
CA GLU A 61 13.40 -8.25 3.02
C GLU A 61 13.42 -8.66 1.56
N ILE A 62 14.63 -8.72 0.99
CA ILE A 62 14.84 -9.13 -0.40
C ILE A 62 15.31 -10.58 -0.45
N ASN A 63 14.44 -11.45 -0.95
CA ASN A 63 14.76 -12.87 -1.13
C ASN A 63 15.26 -13.10 -2.56
N ASN A 64 16.57 -13.28 -2.73
CA ASN A 64 17.28 -13.74 -3.94
C ASN A 64 16.56 -13.44 -5.26
N PRO A 65 16.50 -12.19 -5.71
CA PRO A 65 15.75 -11.81 -6.92
C PRO A 65 16.41 -12.44 -8.14
N MET A 66 15.59 -13.01 -9.04
CA MET A 66 16.06 -13.53 -10.33
C MET A 66 16.32 -12.40 -11.32
N ILE A 67 15.53 -11.32 -11.25
CA ILE A 67 15.66 -10.15 -12.11
C ILE A 67 15.55 -8.88 -11.27
N SER A 68 16.39 -7.91 -11.58
CA SER A 68 16.31 -6.56 -11.03
C SER A 68 15.93 -5.58 -12.11
N MET A 69 14.90 -4.79 -11.83
CA MET A 69 14.45 -3.71 -12.71
C MET A 69 14.46 -2.38 -11.98
N LYS A 70 14.65 -1.31 -12.71
CA LYS A 70 14.50 0.04 -12.22
C LYS A 70 13.37 0.74 -12.98
N SER A 71 12.49 1.42 -12.23
CA SER A 71 11.42 2.25 -12.77
C SER A 71 11.64 3.69 -12.35
N ILE A 72 11.59 4.62 -13.31
CA ILE A 72 11.79 6.04 -13.11
C ILE A 72 10.51 6.77 -13.53
N GLY A 73 9.88 7.46 -12.56
CA GLY A 73 8.70 8.27 -12.81
C GLY A 73 9.02 9.61 -13.43
N HIS A 74 8.24 9.99 -14.44
CA HIS A 74 8.28 11.28 -15.12
C HIS A 74 6.86 11.86 -15.24
N GLN A 75 6.74 13.13 -15.53
CA GLN A 75 5.48 13.79 -15.90
C GLN A 75 5.31 13.67 -17.44
N TRP A 76 4.55 12.76 -17.98
CA TRP A 76 3.58 11.82 -17.41
C TRP A 76 3.78 10.47 -18.10
N TYR A 77 4.88 9.82 -17.83
CA TYR A 77 5.27 8.51 -18.35
C TYR A 77 6.22 7.81 -17.40
N TRP A 78 6.51 6.54 -17.64
CA TRP A 78 7.48 5.75 -16.89
C TRP A 78 8.61 5.29 -17.79
N SER A 79 9.85 5.37 -17.31
CA SER A 79 11.00 4.72 -17.94
C SER A 79 11.37 3.47 -17.17
N TYR A 80 11.72 2.40 -17.89
CA TYR A 80 12.12 1.13 -17.33
C TYR A 80 13.52 0.74 -17.79
N GLU A 81 14.36 0.34 -16.83
CA GLU A 81 15.70 -0.17 -17.06
C GLU A 81 15.79 -1.60 -16.51
N TYR A 82 16.22 -2.55 -17.32
CA TYR A 82 16.47 -3.93 -16.90
C TYR A 82 17.95 -4.08 -16.57
N SER A 83 18.30 -4.08 -15.30
CA SER A 83 19.70 -4.04 -14.83
C SER A 83 20.52 -5.25 -15.25
N ASP A 84 19.87 -6.41 -15.44
CA ASP A 84 20.53 -7.66 -15.79
C ASP A 84 20.82 -7.82 -17.28
N PHE A 85 20.28 -6.92 -18.13
CA PHE A 85 20.46 -6.94 -19.58
C PHE A 85 21.19 -5.70 -20.04
N LYS A 86 22.16 -5.88 -20.95
CA LYS A 86 22.92 -4.75 -21.49
C LYS A 86 22.04 -3.86 -22.37
N LYS A 87 21.84 -2.61 -21.98
CA LYS A 87 21.14 -1.55 -22.74
C LYS A 87 19.64 -1.85 -23.01
N LEU A 88 18.98 -2.57 -22.12
CA LEU A 88 17.52 -2.72 -22.21
C LEU A 88 16.85 -1.64 -21.39
N GLU A 89 16.52 -0.56 -22.06
CA GLU A 89 15.87 0.63 -21.49
C GLU A 89 14.81 1.12 -22.48
N PHE A 90 13.64 1.52 -21.97
CA PHE A 90 12.55 2.06 -22.78
C PHE A 90 11.62 2.93 -21.96
N ASP A 91 10.94 3.82 -22.67
CA ASP A 91 9.87 4.65 -22.12
C ASP A 91 8.49 3.98 -22.38
N SER A 92 7.60 4.17 -21.45
CA SER A 92 6.23 3.64 -21.49
C SER A 92 5.23 4.80 -21.34
N TYR A 93 4.60 5.17 -22.44
CA TYR A 93 3.60 6.21 -22.50
C TYR A 93 2.19 5.63 -22.53
N MET A 94 1.26 6.28 -21.85
CA MET A 94 -0.16 5.95 -21.96
C MET A 94 -0.67 6.28 -23.36
N ILE A 95 -1.37 5.34 -23.99
CA ILE A 95 -1.95 5.52 -25.33
C ILE A 95 -3.05 6.58 -25.25
N PRO A 96 -2.94 7.70 -26.00
CA PRO A 96 -3.96 8.73 -26.04
C PRO A 96 -5.26 8.22 -26.71
N THR A 97 -6.40 8.77 -26.31
CA THR A 97 -7.73 8.29 -26.76
C THR A 97 -7.91 8.34 -28.27
N ASN A 98 -7.27 9.28 -28.96
CA ASN A 98 -7.33 9.42 -30.44
C ASN A 98 -6.51 8.37 -31.20
N GLU A 99 -5.58 7.66 -30.55
CA GLU A 99 -4.72 6.62 -31.15
C GLU A 99 -5.11 5.22 -30.73
N MET A 100 -6.17 5.09 -29.91
CA MET A 100 -6.64 3.81 -29.42
C MET A 100 -7.20 2.94 -30.55
N LYS A 101 -6.81 1.66 -30.53
CA LYS A 101 -7.43 0.59 -31.33
C LYS A 101 -8.63 0.03 -30.57
N ILE A 102 -9.47 -0.73 -31.29
CA ILE A 102 -10.68 -1.35 -30.71
C ILE A 102 -10.36 -2.27 -29.52
N ASP A 103 -9.19 -2.89 -29.53
CA ASP A 103 -8.75 -3.85 -28.50
C ASP A 103 -8.03 -3.18 -27.30
N ASN A 104 -7.82 -1.87 -27.33
CA ASN A 104 -7.14 -1.14 -26.26
C ASN A 104 -8.10 -0.72 -25.15
N PHE A 105 -7.64 -0.83 -23.91
CA PHE A 105 -8.37 -0.35 -22.76
C PHE A 105 -8.03 1.12 -22.49
N ARG A 106 -9.05 1.97 -22.47
CA ARG A 106 -8.88 3.42 -22.23
C ARG A 106 -8.23 3.69 -20.89
N LEU A 107 -7.18 4.50 -20.88
CA LEU A 107 -6.39 4.92 -19.70
C LEU A 107 -5.65 3.78 -18.97
N LEU A 108 -5.62 2.57 -19.54
CA LEU A 108 -4.97 1.41 -18.95
C LEU A 108 -3.90 0.80 -19.83
N ASP A 109 -3.87 1.15 -21.12
CA ASP A 109 -2.88 0.64 -22.06
C ASP A 109 -1.77 1.64 -22.34
N VAL A 110 -0.58 1.09 -22.60
CA VAL A 110 0.64 1.81 -22.92
C VAL A 110 1.22 1.31 -24.25
N ASP A 111 2.07 2.13 -24.87
CA ASP A 111 2.78 1.80 -26.10
C ASP A 111 3.79 0.66 -25.87
N ASN A 112 4.58 0.73 -24.81
CA ASN A 112 5.58 -0.27 -24.44
C ASN A 112 5.23 -0.89 -23.08
N ARG A 113 4.76 -2.14 -23.11
CA ARG A 113 4.42 -2.88 -21.90
C ARG A 113 5.67 -3.44 -21.22
N THR A 114 5.71 -3.39 -19.91
CA THR A 114 6.74 -4.03 -19.09
C THR A 114 6.54 -5.55 -19.11
N ILE A 115 7.59 -6.29 -19.46
CA ILE A 115 7.56 -7.76 -19.56
C ILE A 115 8.30 -8.34 -18.36
N LEU A 116 7.65 -9.21 -17.61
CA LEU A 116 8.20 -9.85 -16.44
C LEU A 116 8.09 -11.37 -16.56
N PRO A 117 9.10 -12.14 -16.11
CA PRO A 117 9.05 -13.60 -16.16
C PRO A 117 8.04 -14.16 -15.16
N TYR A 118 7.27 -15.15 -15.58
CA TYR A 118 6.36 -15.90 -14.73
C TYR A 118 7.10 -16.73 -13.67
N ASN A 119 6.49 -16.87 -12.51
CA ASN A 119 6.99 -17.65 -11.37
C ASN A 119 8.42 -17.27 -10.92
N SER A 120 8.73 -15.98 -10.99
CA SER A 120 10.04 -15.45 -10.68
C SER A 120 9.97 -14.36 -9.61
N GLN A 121 10.96 -14.36 -8.72
CA GLN A 121 11.14 -13.30 -7.74
C GLN A 121 11.78 -12.09 -8.42
N ILE A 122 11.10 -10.96 -8.37
CA ILE A 122 11.51 -9.72 -9.03
C ILE A 122 11.84 -8.67 -7.97
N ARG A 123 12.96 -8.00 -8.15
CA ARG A 123 13.30 -6.79 -7.40
C ARG A 123 13.03 -5.57 -8.27
N MET A 124 12.17 -4.70 -7.79
CA MET A 124 11.92 -3.41 -8.42
C MET A 124 12.58 -2.30 -7.62
N LEU A 125 13.39 -1.49 -8.29
CA LEU A 125 13.98 -0.27 -7.79
C LEU A 125 13.18 0.90 -8.35
N VAL A 126 12.66 1.78 -7.51
CA VAL A 126 11.74 2.84 -7.95
C VAL A 126 12.24 4.19 -7.51
N THR A 127 12.30 5.13 -8.45
CA THR A 127 12.66 6.52 -8.22
C THR A 127 11.87 7.45 -9.14
N ALA A 128 12.07 8.74 -9.03
CA ALA A 128 11.51 9.74 -9.93
C ALA A 128 12.59 10.72 -10.40
N ALA A 129 12.42 11.26 -11.60
CA ALA A 129 13.33 12.25 -12.17
C ALA A 129 12.94 13.70 -11.83
N ASP A 130 11.66 13.96 -11.62
CA ASP A 130 11.06 15.29 -11.47
C ASP A 130 10.34 15.48 -10.13
N VAL A 131 9.10 15.02 -10.01
CA VAL A 131 8.23 15.15 -8.83
C VAL A 131 7.98 13.79 -8.18
N ILE A 132 7.21 13.76 -7.11
CA ILE A 132 6.83 12.52 -6.44
C ILE A 132 5.77 11.80 -7.27
N HIS A 133 6.02 10.52 -7.57
CA HIS A 133 5.08 9.58 -8.20
C HIS A 133 4.88 8.37 -7.30
N SER A 134 4.01 7.46 -7.69
CA SER A 134 3.82 6.17 -7.02
C SER A 134 3.63 5.08 -8.07
N TRP A 135 4.49 4.06 -8.00
CA TRP A 135 4.42 2.90 -8.86
C TRP A 135 3.60 1.80 -8.19
N THR A 136 2.60 1.24 -8.88
CA THR A 136 1.70 0.27 -8.27
C THR A 136 1.23 -0.80 -9.26
N ILE A 137 1.11 -2.04 -8.77
CA ILE A 137 0.39 -3.14 -9.42
C ILE A 137 -0.65 -3.66 -8.43
N PRO A 138 -1.89 -3.16 -8.48
CA PRO A 138 -2.93 -3.52 -7.52
C PRO A 138 -3.21 -5.02 -7.45
N ALA A 139 -3.15 -5.72 -8.60
CA ALA A 139 -3.36 -7.17 -8.68
C ALA A 139 -2.31 -8.00 -7.91
N LEU A 140 -1.11 -7.46 -7.69
CA LEU A 140 -0.04 -8.07 -6.90
C LEU A 140 0.04 -7.49 -5.47
N SER A 141 -0.85 -6.57 -5.12
CA SER A 141 -0.82 -5.83 -3.85
C SER A 141 0.50 -5.07 -3.62
N VAL A 142 1.14 -4.63 -4.70
CA VAL A 142 2.41 -3.91 -4.68
C VAL A 142 2.16 -2.42 -4.90
N LYS A 143 2.74 -1.59 -4.02
CA LYS A 143 2.75 -0.14 -4.17
C LYS A 143 4.00 0.43 -3.51
N ILE A 144 4.68 1.33 -4.22
CA ILE A 144 5.90 1.96 -3.74
C ILE A 144 6.00 3.39 -4.27
N ASP A 145 6.44 4.31 -3.42
CA ASP A 145 6.61 5.70 -3.81
C ASP A 145 7.89 5.90 -4.61
N ALA A 146 7.78 6.68 -5.68
CA ALA A 146 8.87 7.13 -6.52
C ALA A 146 9.24 8.56 -6.12
N THR A 147 10.30 8.72 -5.32
CA THR A 147 10.73 10.02 -4.79
C THR A 147 12.03 10.45 -5.48
N PRO A 148 12.13 11.70 -5.97
CA PRO A 148 13.38 12.23 -6.54
C PRO A 148 14.53 12.15 -5.53
N GLY A 149 15.69 11.70 -6.00
CA GLY A 149 16.90 11.57 -5.17
C GLY A 149 16.90 10.40 -4.19
N ARG A 150 15.82 9.59 -4.13
CA ARG A 150 15.72 8.39 -3.31
C ARG A 150 15.42 7.17 -4.18
N LEU A 151 16.14 6.09 -3.95
CA LEU A 151 15.91 4.81 -4.62
C LEU A 151 15.20 3.87 -3.63
N ASN A 152 13.89 3.71 -3.80
CA ASN A 152 13.09 2.77 -3.03
C ASN A 152 13.16 1.38 -3.70
N GLN A 153 13.00 0.33 -2.91
CA GLN A 153 13.02 -1.04 -3.41
C GLN A 153 11.87 -1.87 -2.86
N ILE A 154 11.37 -2.77 -3.68
CA ILE A 154 10.38 -3.77 -3.31
C ILE A 154 10.66 -5.07 -4.05
N SER A 155 10.34 -6.17 -3.42
CA SER A 155 10.47 -7.51 -4.02
C SER A 155 9.12 -8.20 -4.02
N PHE A 156 8.77 -8.84 -5.15
CA PHE A 156 7.52 -9.58 -5.28
C PHE A 156 7.67 -10.78 -6.18
N LEU A 157 6.83 -11.78 -5.96
CA LEU A 157 6.76 -12.99 -6.78
C LEU A 157 5.69 -12.83 -7.87
N MET A 158 6.08 -12.99 -9.13
CA MET A 158 5.18 -12.95 -10.26
C MET A 158 4.50 -14.31 -10.46
N ASN A 159 3.37 -14.54 -9.78
CA ASN A 159 2.67 -15.83 -9.73
C ASN A 159 1.51 -15.98 -10.71
N ARG A 160 1.27 -14.97 -11.55
CA ARG A 160 0.24 -14.98 -12.61
C ARG A 160 0.79 -14.31 -13.87
N ALA A 161 0.36 -14.80 -15.02
CA ALA A 161 0.59 -14.18 -16.31
C ALA A 161 -0.50 -13.15 -16.62
#